data_fcf5ee3badd8b82f84b9ebf163896900
#
_entry.id   fcf5ee3badd8b82f84b9ebf163896900
#
_cell.length_a   1.000
_cell.length_b   1.000
_cell.length_c   1.000
_cell.angle_alpha   90.00
_cell.angle_beta   90.00
_cell.angle_gamma   90.00
#
_symmetry.space_group_name_H-M   'P 1'
#
loop_
_entity.id
_entity.type
_entity.pdbx_description
1 polymer ?
#
loop_
_entity_poly.entity_id
_entity_poly.type
_entity_poly.pdbx_seq_one_letter_code
_entity_poly.pdbx_strand_id
1 'polypeptide(L)'
;AILTNTLCTNAICGPSRAAILTGKYSHINGYYKNYKGGVFDSKQWTYPQELKKAGYQTALVGKWHLASEPVGFDYYKYHLSQGQQGLYWNPVYNDNGKKIKEKGYATNLTTDFAIDWLNGREEKEPFCLMLQYKAPHREWAPDTKYEDLWDDIEMPYPATFNDNYKGRELTAGNTEMTMDYFSRKDMKITPPDSLSKKE
;
A
#
# COMPACT_ATOMS: atom_id res chain seq x y z
N ALA A 1 16.45 10.17 -11.09
CA ALA A 1 15.87 11.50 -10.76
C ALA A 1 15.65 11.58 -9.26
N ILE A 2 15.90 12.77 -8.67
CA ILE A 2 15.61 13.08 -7.27
C ILE A 2 14.45 14.07 -7.28
N LEU A 3 13.34 13.69 -6.62
CA LEU A 3 12.17 14.56 -6.47
C LEU A 3 12.26 15.25 -5.09
N THR A 4 12.57 16.53 -5.07
CA THR A 4 12.78 17.29 -3.84
C THR A 4 11.52 17.91 -3.25
N ASN A 5 10.46 18.02 -4.05
CA ASN A 5 9.18 18.66 -3.68
C ASN A 5 7.99 17.76 -3.96
N THR A 6 8.03 16.53 -3.46
CA THR A 6 6.91 15.58 -3.61
C THR A 6 6.02 15.67 -2.38
N LEU A 7 4.78 16.11 -2.56
CA LEU A 7 3.79 16.29 -1.51
C LEU A 7 2.67 15.27 -1.67
N CYS A 8 2.17 14.74 -0.56
CA CYS A 8 1.02 13.86 -0.51
C CYS A 8 -0.25 14.68 -0.16
N THR A 9 -1.30 14.54 -0.93
CA THR A 9 -2.58 15.24 -0.70
C THR A 9 -3.31 14.72 0.54
N ASN A 10 -3.17 13.41 0.83
CA ASN A 10 -3.69 12.75 2.01
C ASN A 10 -2.69 11.69 2.46
N ALA A 11 -2.17 11.81 3.66
CA ALA A 11 -1.19 10.89 4.23
C ALA A 11 -1.84 9.59 4.75
N ILE A 12 -2.79 9.02 4.01
CA ILE A 12 -3.46 7.75 4.30
C ILE A 12 -3.72 6.96 3.02
N CYS A 13 -3.53 5.64 3.05
CA CYS A 13 -3.40 4.78 1.88
C CYS A 13 -4.55 4.87 0.86
N GLY A 14 -5.80 4.62 1.22
CA GLY A 14 -6.91 4.65 0.27
C GLY A 14 -7.13 6.02 -0.36
N PRO A 15 -7.30 7.10 0.42
CA PRO A 15 -7.42 8.46 -0.09
C PRO A 15 -6.26 8.90 -0.99
N SER A 16 -5.02 8.56 -0.63
CA SER A 16 -3.86 8.85 -1.47
C SER A 16 -3.94 8.11 -2.81
N ARG A 17 -4.34 6.83 -2.79
CA ARG A 17 -4.53 6.02 -4.01
C ARG A 17 -5.62 6.59 -4.91
N ALA A 18 -6.75 7.00 -4.33
CA ALA A 18 -7.84 7.65 -5.05
C ALA A 18 -7.38 8.98 -5.70
N ALA A 19 -6.60 9.77 -4.96
CA ALA A 19 -6.04 11.02 -5.49
C ALA A 19 -5.05 10.77 -6.64
N ILE A 20 -4.20 9.76 -6.55
CA ILE A 20 -3.28 9.35 -7.62
C ILE A 20 -4.06 8.92 -8.87
N LEU A 21 -5.10 8.08 -8.70
CA LEU A 21 -5.92 7.59 -9.81
C LEU A 21 -6.66 8.69 -10.55
N THR A 22 -7.17 9.68 -9.83
CA THR A 22 -8.09 10.70 -10.36
C THR A 22 -7.42 12.03 -10.65
N GLY A 23 -6.22 12.29 -10.12
CA GLY A 23 -5.62 13.63 -10.13
C GLY A 23 -6.42 14.67 -9.32
N LYS A 24 -7.35 14.24 -8.46
CA LYS A 24 -8.25 15.11 -7.70
C LYS A 24 -8.01 15.00 -6.21
N TYR A 25 -8.14 16.12 -5.50
CA TYR A 25 -8.18 16.11 -4.04
C TYR A 25 -9.33 15.27 -3.49
N SER A 26 -9.19 14.74 -2.29
CA SER A 26 -10.16 13.81 -1.70
C SER A 26 -11.57 14.37 -1.54
N HIS A 27 -11.71 15.68 -1.28
CA HIS A 27 -13.04 16.33 -1.20
C HIS A 27 -13.73 16.43 -2.58
N ILE A 28 -12.98 16.32 -3.68
CA ILE A 28 -13.52 16.32 -5.05
C ILE A 28 -13.78 14.88 -5.53
N ASN A 29 -12.84 13.95 -5.25
CA ASN A 29 -13.03 12.55 -5.67
C ASN A 29 -13.95 11.75 -4.73
N GLY A 30 -14.33 12.31 -3.57
CA GLY A 30 -15.25 11.73 -2.61
C GLY A 30 -14.67 10.65 -1.69
N TYR A 31 -13.39 10.28 -1.85
CA TYR A 31 -12.75 9.23 -1.07
C TYR A 31 -11.71 9.78 -0.09
N TYR A 32 -12.12 10.09 1.14
CA TYR A 32 -11.29 10.80 2.12
C TYR A 32 -10.94 10.01 3.38
N LYS A 33 -11.37 8.74 3.47
CA LYS A 33 -11.10 7.86 4.64
C LYS A 33 -11.07 6.39 4.24
N ASN A 34 -10.30 5.57 4.96
CA ASN A 34 -10.25 4.11 4.80
C ASN A 34 -11.38 3.36 5.49
N TYR A 35 -12.17 4.03 6.34
CA TYR A 35 -13.05 3.39 7.31
C TYR A 35 -14.50 3.37 6.87
N LYS A 36 -15.22 2.35 7.36
CA LYS A 36 -16.66 2.02 7.17
C LYS A 36 -17.43 2.96 6.23
N GLY A 37 -17.77 2.45 5.05
CA GLY A 37 -18.58 3.17 4.07
C GLY A 37 -17.78 3.98 3.04
N GLY A 38 -16.45 3.95 3.10
CA GLY A 38 -15.63 4.49 2.02
C GLY A 38 -15.48 3.44 0.92
N VAL A 39 -16.28 3.57 -0.13
CA VAL A 39 -16.13 2.85 -1.40
C VAL A 39 -15.74 3.89 -2.42
N PHE A 40 -14.61 3.70 -3.08
CA PHE A 40 -14.20 4.57 -4.16
C PHE A 40 -15.16 4.42 -5.35
N ASP A 41 -15.70 5.51 -5.83
CA ASP A 41 -16.49 5.50 -7.06
C ASP A 41 -15.57 5.31 -8.27
N SER A 42 -15.43 4.07 -8.71
CA SER A 42 -14.59 3.72 -9.86
C SER A 42 -15.22 4.10 -11.22
N LYS A 43 -16.46 4.60 -11.25
CA LYS A 43 -17.08 5.12 -12.48
C LYS A 43 -16.61 6.53 -12.83
N GLN A 44 -16.04 7.26 -11.84
CA GLN A 44 -15.46 8.55 -12.13
C GLN A 44 -14.22 8.42 -13.02
N TRP A 45 -13.80 9.53 -13.62
CA TRP A 45 -12.60 9.60 -14.45
C TRP A 45 -11.34 9.14 -13.66
N THR A 46 -10.57 8.27 -14.27
CA THR A 46 -9.24 7.85 -13.78
C THR A 46 -8.26 7.75 -14.94
N TYR A 47 -6.97 8.03 -14.68
CA TYR A 47 -5.97 7.99 -15.75
C TYR A 47 -5.79 6.61 -16.41
N PRO A 48 -5.95 5.45 -15.72
CA PRO A 48 -5.86 4.16 -16.40
C PRO A 48 -6.96 3.98 -17.45
N GLN A 49 -8.18 4.50 -17.22
CA GLN A 49 -9.25 4.48 -18.22
C GLN A 49 -8.88 5.25 -19.49
N GLU A 50 -8.23 6.41 -19.34
CA GLU A 50 -7.81 7.21 -20.48
C GLU A 50 -6.63 6.61 -21.23
N LEU A 51 -5.65 6.05 -20.50
CA LEU A 51 -4.55 5.33 -21.11
C LEU A 51 -5.03 4.10 -21.90
N LYS A 52 -5.99 3.35 -21.35
CA LYS A 52 -6.62 2.24 -22.07
C LYS A 52 -7.31 2.71 -23.37
N LYS A 53 -8.07 3.81 -23.33
CA LYS A 53 -8.66 4.40 -24.52
C LYS A 53 -7.62 4.86 -25.55
N ALA A 54 -6.45 5.27 -25.08
CA ALA A 54 -5.31 5.68 -25.93
C ALA A 54 -4.48 4.50 -26.46
N GLY A 55 -4.93 3.25 -26.26
CA GLY A 55 -4.25 2.05 -26.76
C GLY A 55 -3.15 1.50 -25.86
N TYR A 56 -3.07 1.94 -24.60
CA TYR A 56 -2.15 1.33 -23.64
C TYR A 56 -2.71 0.01 -23.12
N GLN A 57 -1.85 -0.99 -23.01
CA GLN A 57 -2.12 -2.18 -22.20
C GLN A 57 -2.02 -1.79 -20.72
N THR A 58 -3.06 -2.04 -19.94
CA THR A 58 -3.14 -1.54 -18.57
C THR A 58 -3.25 -2.66 -17.56
N ALA A 59 -2.42 -2.63 -16.51
CA ALA A 59 -2.43 -3.61 -15.44
C ALA A 59 -2.33 -3.01 -14.05
N LEU A 60 -2.95 -3.70 -13.09
CA LEU A 60 -2.83 -3.47 -11.65
C LEU A 60 -2.38 -4.74 -10.95
N VAL A 61 -1.25 -4.71 -10.26
CA VAL A 61 -0.76 -5.85 -9.48
C VAL A 61 -0.46 -5.41 -8.04
N GLY A 62 -1.02 -6.12 -7.05
CA GLY A 62 -0.75 -5.92 -5.63
C GLY A 62 -1.88 -5.28 -4.83
N LYS A 63 -1.61 -4.24 -4.06
CA LYS A 63 -2.58 -3.62 -3.15
C LYS A 63 -3.51 -2.65 -3.87
N TRP A 64 -4.82 -2.90 -3.86
CA TRP A 64 -5.84 -1.97 -4.35
C TRP A 64 -6.36 -1.03 -3.25
N HIS A 65 -6.98 -1.55 -2.23
CA HIS A 65 -7.43 -0.86 -1.02
C HIS A 65 -8.38 0.33 -1.26
N LEU A 66 -9.31 0.19 -2.18
CA LEU A 66 -10.33 1.20 -2.50
C LEU A 66 -11.76 0.69 -2.32
N ALA A 67 -11.93 -0.55 -1.85
CA ALA A 67 -13.20 -1.21 -1.58
C ALA A 67 -14.14 -1.30 -2.82
N SER A 68 -13.63 -1.03 -4.00
CA SER A 68 -14.30 -1.18 -5.29
C SER A 68 -13.54 -2.13 -6.19
N GLU A 69 -14.13 -2.53 -7.30
CA GLU A 69 -13.41 -3.22 -8.36
C GLU A 69 -12.55 -2.22 -9.16
N PRO A 70 -11.34 -2.61 -9.60
CA PRO A 70 -10.53 -1.80 -10.49
C PRO A 70 -11.22 -1.59 -11.84
N VAL A 71 -11.22 -0.34 -12.32
CA VAL A 71 -11.76 0.02 -13.64
C VAL A 71 -10.68 0.70 -14.46
N GLY A 72 -10.62 0.39 -15.75
CA GLY A 72 -9.62 0.92 -16.67
C GLY A 72 -8.37 0.06 -16.81
N PHE A 73 -8.42 -1.18 -16.32
CA PHE A 73 -7.35 -2.15 -16.47
C PHE A 73 -7.80 -3.31 -17.36
N ASP A 74 -6.89 -3.81 -18.20
CA ASP A 74 -7.06 -5.04 -18.99
C ASP A 74 -6.79 -6.26 -18.11
N TYR A 75 -5.86 -6.10 -17.18
CA TYR A 75 -5.49 -7.12 -16.20
C TYR A 75 -5.42 -6.53 -14.80
N TYR A 76 -5.93 -7.27 -13.82
CA TYR A 76 -5.69 -6.95 -12.41
C TYR A 76 -5.53 -8.20 -11.54
N LYS A 77 -4.56 -8.15 -10.65
CA LYS A 77 -4.33 -9.17 -9.62
C LYS A 77 -4.05 -8.48 -8.29
N TYR A 78 -5.07 -8.31 -7.46
CA TYR A 78 -4.94 -7.55 -6.23
C TYR A 78 -5.34 -8.33 -4.98
N HIS A 79 -4.77 -7.93 -3.84
CA HIS A 79 -5.03 -8.54 -2.53
C HIS A 79 -6.49 -8.40 -2.10
N LEU A 80 -7.09 -9.51 -1.63
CA LEU A 80 -8.45 -9.53 -1.07
C LEU A 80 -8.49 -9.41 0.45
N SER A 81 -7.50 -9.95 1.17
CA SER A 81 -7.50 -9.99 2.63
C SER A 81 -7.34 -8.60 3.25
N GLN A 82 -7.81 -8.44 4.51
CA GLN A 82 -7.68 -7.21 5.29
C GLN A 82 -8.18 -5.95 4.55
N GLY A 83 -9.36 -6.04 3.92
CA GLY A 83 -9.92 -4.91 3.15
C GLY A 83 -9.06 -4.51 1.95
N GLN A 84 -8.58 -5.48 1.19
CA GLN A 84 -7.73 -5.30 0.01
C GLN A 84 -6.30 -4.79 0.33
N GLN A 85 -5.84 -4.90 1.57
CA GLN A 85 -4.48 -4.58 1.97
C GLN A 85 -3.51 -5.75 1.82
N GLY A 86 -4.01 -6.98 1.92
CA GLY A 86 -3.25 -8.22 1.79
C GLY A 86 -2.65 -8.73 3.10
N LEU A 87 -2.10 -9.93 3.00
CA LEU A 87 -1.26 -10.59 4.01
C LEU A 87 0.16 -10.68 3.45
N TYR A 88 1.17 -10.71 4.32
CA TYR A 88 2.56 -10.91 3.89
C TYR A 88 2.83 -12.36 3.45
N TRP A 89 2.21 -13.32 4.13
CA TRP A 89 2.39 -14.74 3.84
C TRP A 89 1.09 -15.37 3.34
N ASN A 90 1.22 -16.20 2.31
CA ASN A 90 0.13 -16.97 1.70
C ASN A 90 -1.11 -16.11 1.37
N PRO A 91 -0.92 -15.01 0.63
CA PRO A 91 -1.98 -14.05 0.35
C PRO A 91 -3.09 -14.63 -0.51
N VAL A 92 -4.27 -14.02 -0.41
CA VAL A 92 -5.42 -14.28 -1.29
C VAL A 92 -5.57 -13.09 -2.23
N TYR A 93 -5.66 -13.39 -3.52
CA TYR A 93 -5.83 -12.38 -4.58
C TYR A 93 -7.19 -12.50 -5.26
N ASN A 94 -7.61 -11.40 -5.85
CA ASN A 94 -8.58 -11.38 -6.95
C ASN A 94 -7.76 -11.27 -8.25
N ASP A 95 -7.81 -12.30 -9.06
CA ASP A 95 -7.17 -12.37 -10.37
C ASP A 95 -8.25 -12.27 -11.45
N ASN A 96 -8.43 -11.08 -12.01
CA ASN A 96 -9.47 -10.78 -13.00
C ASN A 96 -10.85 -11.36 -12.63
N GLY A 97 -11.31 -11.14 -11.41
CA GLY A 97 -12.58 -11.61 -10.90
C GLY A 97 -12.54 -13.00 -10.23
N LYS A 98 -11.45 -13.74 -10.38
CA LYS A 98 -11.28 -15.07 -9.76
C LYS A 98 -10.52 -14.98 -8.45
N LYS A 99 -11.10 -15.49 -7.36
CA LYS A 99 -10.42 -15.61 -6.08
C LYS A 99 -9.41 -16.75 -6.09
N ILE A 100 -8.16 -16.46 -5.83
CA ILE A 100 -7.07 -17.44 -5.74
C ILE A 100 -6.28 -17.26 -4.45
N LYS A 101 -5.73 -18.35 -3.92
CA LYS A 101 -4.82 -18.36 -2.78
C LYS A 101 -3.46 -18.82 -3.25
N GLU A 102 -2.45 -17.99 -3.02
CA GLU A 102 -1.06 -18.27 -3.37
C GLU A 102 -0.27 -18.65 -2.14
N LYS A 103 0.72 -19.53 -2.32
CA LYS A 103 1.67 -19.91 -1.26
C LYS A 103 2.97 -19.15 -1.45
N GLY A 104 3.42 -18.45 -0.42
CA GLY A 104 4.70 -17.72 -0.43
C GLY A 104 4.60 -16.31 0.12
N TYR A 105 5.67 -15.56 -0.04
CA TYR A 105 5.81 -14.19 0.44
C TYR A 105 5.23 -13.18 -0.55
N ALA A 106 4.35 -12.31 -0.08
CA ALA A 106 3.54 -11.43 -0.94
C ALA A 106 4.37 -10.51 -1.84
N THR A 107 5.51 -9.99 -1.36
CA THR A 107 6.36 -9.11 -2.17
C THR A 107 6.95 -9.84 -3.37
N ASN A 108 7.45 -11.06 -3.15
CA ASN A 108 8.01 -11.89 -4.22
C ASN A 108 6.92 -12.25 -5.23
N LEU A 109 5.79 -12.79 -4.74
CA LEU A 109 4.64 -13.14 -5.60
C LEU A 109 4.13 -11.95 -6.43
N THR A 110 4.01 -10.77 -5.79
CA THR A 110 3.58 -9.56 -6.50
C THR A 110 4.57 -9.15 -7.59
N THR A 111 5.87 -9.32 -7.35
CA THR A 111 6.91 -9.08 -8.35
C THR A 111 6.82 -10.07 -9.49
N ASP A 112 6.71 -11.36 -9.18
CA ASP A 112 6.61 -12.43 -10.18
C ASP A 112 5.40 -12.22 -11.10
N PHE A 113 4.22 -11.92 -10.55
CA PHE A 113 3.03 -11.62 -11.35
C PHE A 113 3.21 -10.39 -12.26
N ALA A 114 3.92 -9.37 -11.78
CA ALA A 114 4.21 -8.20 -12.60
C ALA A 114 5.17 -8.54 -13.75
N ILE A 115 6.18 -9.37 -13.49
CA ILE A 115 7.13 -9.84 -14.50
C ILE A 115 6.40 -10.74 -15.52
N ASP A 116 5.58 -11.67 -15.07
CA ASP A 116 4.79 -12.55 -15.94
C ASP A 116 3.89 -11.74 -16.87
N TRP A 117 3.18 -10.73 -16.32
CA TRP A 117 2.38 -9.84 -17.13
C TRP A 117 3.21 -9.05 -18.15
N LEU A 118 4.37 -8.50 -17.74
CA LEU A 118 5.29 -7.78 -18.63
C LEU A 118 5.82 -8.66 -19.76
N ASN A 119 6.09 -9.93 -19.48
CA ASN A 119 6.58 -10.88 -20.48
C ASN A 119 5.46 -11.35 -21.44
N GLY A 120 4.22 -11.34 -20.98
CA GLY A 120 3.06 -11.77 -21.78
C GLY A 120 2.38 -10.67 -22.58
N ARG A 121 2.79 -9.40 -22.43
CA ARG A 121 2.18 -8.27 -23.13
C ARG A 121 2.64 -8.20 -24.60
N GLU A 122 1.90 -7.48 -25.42
CA GLU A 122 2.31 -7.13 -26.78
C GLU A 122 3.46 -6.11 -26.72
N GLU A 123 4.63 -6.49 -27.18
CA GLU A 123 5.86 -5.67 -27.05
C GLU A 123 5.79 -4.32 -27.74
N LYS A 124 5.03 -4.23 -28.84
CA LYS A 124 4.93 -3.01 -29.66
C LYS A 124 3.93 -1.99 -29.10
N GLU A 125 3.08 -2.41 -28.20
CA GLU A 125 2.07 -1.54 -27.61
C GLU A 125 2.59 -0.86 -26.34
N PRO A 126 2.26 0.42 -26.12
CA PRO A 126 2.59 1.08 -24.86
C PRO A 126 1.86 0.42 -23.71
N PHE A 127 2.42 0.52 -22.50
CA PHE A 127 1.78 -0.07 -21.34
C PHE A 127 1.78 0.86 -20.11
N CYS A 128 0.85 0.58 -19.20
CA CYS A 128 0.79 1.18 -17.88
C CYS A 128 0.61 0.08 -16.84
N LEU A 129 1.63 -0.16 -16.02
CA LEU A 129 1.59 -1.09 -14.92
C LEU A 129 1.57 -0.35 -13.57
N MET A 130 0.48 -0.51 -12.82
CA MET A 130 0.40 -0.10 -11.43
C MET A 130 0.88 -1.24 -10.53
N LEU A 131 2.17 -1.27 -10.20
CA LEU A 131 2.76 -2.24 -9.28
C LEU A 131 2.74 -1.68 -7.86
N GLN A 132 1.93 -2.28 -6.99
CA GLN A 132 1.62 -1.72 -5.68
C GLN A 132 1.79 -2.74 -4.55
N TYR A 133 2.92 -2.69 -3.87
CA TYR A 133 3.25 -3.61 -2.78
C TYR A 133 2.44 -3.36 -1.49
N LYS A 134 2.28 -4.43 -0.67
CA LYS A 134 1.85 -4.32 0.72
C LYS A 134 2.95 -3.70 1.59
N ALA A 135 4.19 -4.13 1.39
CA ALA A 135 5.34 -3.62 2.12
C ALA A 135 5.55 -2.11 1.84
N PRO A 136 6.00 -1.33 2.83
CA PRO A 136 6.36 -1.68 4.22
C PRO A 136 5.23 -1.43 5.23
N HIS A 137 3.99 -1.75 4.92
CA HIS A 137 2.86 -1.55 5.84
C HIS A 137 3.05 -2.37 7.12
N ARG A 138 2.68 -1.81 8.27
CA ARG A 138 2.75 -2.49 9.58
C ARG A 138 2.08 -3.86 9.60
N GLU A 139 2.46 -4.66 10.51
CA GLU A 139 2.70 -6.07 10.72
C GLU A 139 4.12 -6.48 10.29
N TRP A 140 4.88 -5.63 9.61
CA TRP A 140 6.28 -5.74 9.21
C TRP A 140 6.86 -7.16 9.27
N ALA A 141 6.15 -8.14 8.70
CA ALA A 141 6.64 -9.50 8.58
C ALA A 141 7.62 -9.56 7.40
N PRO A 142 8.92 -9.72 7.64
CA PRO A 142 9.90 -9.85 6.57
C PRO A 142 9.78 -11.17 5.84
N ASP A 143 10.44 -11.30 4.69
CA ASP A 143 10.74 -12.59 4.09
C ASP A 143 11.77 -13.30 5.00
N THR A 144 11.57 -14.58 5.29
CA THR A 144 12.41 -15.36 6.22
C THR A 144 13.90 -15.30 5.88
N LYS A 145 14.26 -15.16 4.62
CA LYS A 145 15.66 -14.99 4.20
C LYS A 145 16.34 -13.69 4.67
N TYR A 146 15.57 -12.77 5.24
CA TYR A 146 16.05 -11.47 5.72
C TYR A 146 15.78 -11.27 7.23
N GLU A 147 15.22 -12.26 7.93
CA GLU A 147 14.89 -12.11 9.35
C GLU A 147 16.10 -11.70 10.18
N ASP A 148 17.24 -12.33 9.95
CA ASP A 148 18.47 -12.13 10.73
C ASP A 148 19.41 -11.08 10.12
N LEU A 149 19.01 -10.40 9.03
CA LEU A 149 19.91 -9.52 8.25
C LEU A 149 20.55 -8.39 9.05
N TRP A 150 19.87 -7.93 10.10
CA TRP A 150 20.26 -6.77 10.88
C TRP A 150 20.48 -7.07 12.36
N ASP A 151 20.53 -8.34 12.77
CA ASP A 151 20.64 -8.73 14.17
C ASP A 151 21.94 -8.26 14.83
N ASP A 152 23.02 -8.20 14.06
CA ASP A 152 24.34 -7.75 14.53
C ASP A 152 24.56 -6.23 14.39
N ILE A 153 23.54 -5.47 13.96
CA ILE A 153 23.66 -4.04 13.67
C ILE A 153 22.77 -3.21 14.60
N GLU A 154 23.37 -2.38 15.44
CA GLU A 154 22.63 -1.36 16.17
C GLU A 154 22.13 -0.28 15.18
N MET A 155 20.81 -0.17 15.04
CA MET A 155 20.22 0.84 14.15
C MET A 155 20.44 2.23 14.71
N PRO A 156 21.04 3.16 13.92
CA PRO A 156 21.29 4.52 14.39
C PRO A 156 19.98 5.29 14.59
N TYR A 157 19.85 5.95 15.72
CA TYR A 157 18.76 6.89 15.94
C TYR A 157 18.94 8.13 15.06
N PRO A 158 17.93 8.55 14.28
CA PRO A 158 17.99 9.83 13.57
C PRO A 158 18.07 10.99 14.57
N ALA A 159 18.75 12.06 14.21
CA ALA A 159 18.91 13.24 15.06
C ALA A 159 17.58 13.83 15.58
N THR A 160 16.49 13.56 14.86
CA THR A 160 15.13 14.02 15.17
C THR A 160 14.29 12.99 15.91
N PHE A 161 14.86 11.86 16.35
CA PHE A 161 14.09 10.78 17.00
C PHE A 161 13.35 11.25 18.27
N ASN A 162 14.03 12.07 19.11
CA ASN A 162 13.46 12.67 20.30
C ASN A 162 13.27 14.19 20.12
N ASP A 163 12.78 14.62 18.96
CA ASP A 163 12.53 16.02 18.66
C ASP A 163 11.47 16.59 19.61
N ASN A 164 11.76 17.73 20.22
CA ASN A 164 10.84 18.43 21.10
C ASN A 164 9.94 19.44 20.36
N TYR A 165 10.02 19.48 19.04
CA TYR A 165 9.28 20.37 18.15
C TYR A 165 9.43 21.88 18.43
N LYS A 166 10.45 22.29 19.21
CA LYS A 166 10.71 23.70 19.55
C LYS A 166 10.89 24.54 18.27
N GLY A 167 10.15 25.63 18.18
CA GLY A 167 10.20 26.55 17.03
C GLY A 167 9.37 26.10 15.82
N ARG A 168 8.56 25.04 15.96
CA ARG A 168 7.58 24.62 14.95
C ARG A 168 6.17 25.03 15.34
N GLU A 169 5.24 24.91 14.37
CA GLU A 169 3.83 25.18 14.58
C GLU A 169 3.24 24.36 15.74
N LEU A 170 2.29 24.94 16.46
CA LEU A 170 1.62 24.29 17.60
C LEU A 170 1.05 22.91 17.30
N THR A 171 0.60 22.69 16.08
CA THR A 171 0.08 21.40 15.62
C THR A 171 1.13 20.29 15.65
N ALA A 172 2.40 20.61 15.38
CA ALA A 172 3.48 19.65 15.47
C ALA A 172 3.80 19.28 16.93
N GLY A 173 3.77 20.25 17.84
CA GLY A 173 4.03 20.03 19.26
C GLY A 173 2.91 19.32 20.01
N ASN A 174 1.68 19.38 19.48
CA ASN A 174 0.49 18.74 20.07
C ASN A 174 0.19 17.35 19.48
N THR A 175 1.10 16.79 18.68
CA THR A 175 0.92 15.45 18.14
C THR A 175 1.13 14.39 19.21
N GLU A 176 0.25 13.37 19.23
CA GLU A 176 0.43 12.16 20.03
C GLU A 176 1.35 11.13 19.36
N MET A 177 1.96 11.49 18.22
CA MET A 177 2.89 10.61 17.48
C MET A 177 4.29 10.63 18.09
N THR A 178 4.39 10.24 19.35
CA THR A 178 5.65 10.06 20.08
C THR A 178 5.83 8.61 20.46
N MET A 179 7.05 8.22 20.84
CA MET A 179 7.32 6.83 21.26
C MET A 179 6.50 6.43 22.49
N ASP A 180 6.16 7.37 23.37
CA ASP A 180 5.34 7.10 24.56
C ASP A 180 3.91 6.65 24.23
N TYR A 181 3.38 7.06 23.09
CA TYR A 181 2.07 6.66 22.59
C TYR A 181 2.09 5.45 21.68
N PHE A 182 3.28 4.97 21.30
CA PHE A 182 3.43 3.87 20.36
C PHE A 182 3.12 2.52 21.03
N SER A 183 1.98 1.97 20.71
CA SER A 183 1.50 0.75 21.34
C SER A 183 1.68 -0.50 20.45
N ARG A 184 1.61 -1.69 21.06
CA ARG A 184 1.56 -2.96 20.32
C ARG A 184 0.41 -3.00 19.30
N LYS A 185 -0.71 -2.33 19.59
CA LYS A 185 -1.85 -2.22 18.68
C LYS A 185 -1.50 -1.41 17.42
N ASP A 186 -0.70 -0.36 17.56
CA ASP A 186 -0.26 0.46 16.43
C ASP A 186 0.70 -0.32 15.53
N MET A 187 1.57 -1.10 16.13
CA MET A 187 2.47 -2.01 15.44
C MET A 187 1.79 -3.26 14.89
N LYS A 188 0.55 -3.56 15.35
CA LYS A 188 -0.18 -4.81 15.05
C LYS A 188 0.60 -6.06 15.44
N ILE A 189 1.42 -5.98 16.47
CA ILE A 189 2.13 -7.12 17.00
C ILE A 189 1.15 -7.96 17.82
N THR A 190 1.00 -9.22 17.45
CA THR A 190 0.25 -10.21 18.22
C THR A 190 1.23 -10.88 19.20
N PRO A 191 1.04 -10.74 20.51
CA PRO A 191 1.89 -11.45 21.46
C PRO A 191 1.80 -12.97 21.25
N PRO A 192 2.86 -13.73 21.49
CA PRO A 192 2.76 -15.18 21.58
C PRO A 192 1.70 -15.59 22.62
N ASP A 193 0.99 -16.69 22.36
CA ASP A 193 -0.03 -17.21 23.28
C ASP A 193 0.52 -17.55 24.69
N SER A 194 1.84 -17.70 24.79
CA SER A 194 2.56 -17.95 26.05
C SER A 194 2.75 -16.72 26.94
N LEU A 195 2.53 -15.50 26.42
CA LEU A 195 2.67 -14.28 27.21
C LEU A 195 1.37 -13.93 27.92
N SER A 196 1.47 -13.60 29.22
CA SER A 196 0.32 -13.10 29.95
C SER A 196 -0.12 -11.73 29.47
N LYS A 197 -1.38 -11.36 29.67
CA LYS A 197 -1.91 -10.04 29.30
C LYS A 197 -1.25 -8.85 30.01
N LYS A 198 -0.34 -9.12 30.94
CA LYS A 198 0.38 -8.11 31.75
C LYS A 198 1.85 -7.94 31.32
N GLU A 199 2.36 -8.80 30.47
CA GLU A 199 3.66 -8.75 29.82
C GLU A 199 3.51 -8.24 28.37
#